data_5b51aa812fef6a39ba968cc1810fefa3
#
_entry.id   5b51aa812fef6a39ba968cc1810fefa3
#
_cell.length_a   1.000
_cell.length_b   1.000
_cell.length_c   1.000
_cell.angle_alpha   90.00
_cell.angle_beta   90.00
_cell.angle_gamma   90.00
#
_symmetry.space_group_name_H-M   'P 1'
#
loop_
_entity.id
_entity.type
_entity.pdbx_description
1 polymer ?
#
loop_
_entity_poly.entity_id
_entity_poly.type
_entity_poly.pdbx_seq_one_letter_code
_entity_poly.pdbx_strand_id
1 'polypeptide(L)'
;MPEKFDVIVVGAGPSGNAAAYLLAKGGMKVLQLERGEYSGSKNVQGAIMYAEALEAVIPNCRRQAPLERAIVEQRIWAMDDRSYVGSHYRGESDEGAQPNRYTIIRANFDKWLSRKVREAGALLICETTVIELLRKGNRVIGVRTDRAGGEIHADVVVLADGVNSLVATTSGLRPPVKARDVALAVKEMHFLPREQIEQRFNISGDDGVVIEMFGKITKGMVGTGFLYTNKESISLGIGCMVEDFKKAGVSPNQLLEDMKRHPAVKPLIAGSEIKEYSAHLIPEGGYNAIPAVHGEGWVICGDSGGFVNAVHREGSNLAMTTGRFAAETILKLRDEGRDFTAAHLRAYRTALEDSYVMKDLKKYRDMPGILHHNRQFLTTYPELLSRAADTFLKVDGVDKRTKEKTIKRDFVARRSRFGLVGDAIKLVRAFR
;
A
#
# COMPACT_ATOMS: atom_id res chain seq x y z
N MET A 1 39.92 -11.57 -0.76
CA MET A 1 38.73 -12.18 -0.11
C MET A 1 37.54 -11.37 -0.52
N PRO A 2 36.39 -11.98 -0.82
CA PRO A 2 35.19 -11.22 -1.10
C PRO A 2 34.88 -10.28 0.07
N GLU A 3 34.36 -9.11 -0.23
CA GLU A 3 33.99 -8.13 0.80
C GLU A 3 32.86 -8.69 1.69
N LYS A 4 32.99 -8.57 3.01
CA LYS A 4 32.00 -9.08 3.98
C LYS A 4 31.36 -7.92 4.73
N PHE A 5 30.03 -7.98 4.82
CA PHE A 5 29.19 -7.10 5.63
C PHE A 5 28.57 -7.88 6.79
N ASP A 6 28.10 -7.18 7.81
CA ASP A 6 27.29 -7.83 8.85
C ASP A 6 25.91 -8.14 8.29
N VAL A 7 25.31 -7.15 7.55
CA VAL A 7 23.98 -7.28 6.96
C VAL A 7 23.96 -6.77 5.52
N ILE A 8 23.29 -7.52 4.65
CA ILE A 8 22.88 -7.04 3.32
C ILE A 8 21.39 -6.81 3.32
N VAL A 9 20.92 -5.61 2.92
CA VAL A 9 19.52 -5.26 2.73
C VAL A 9 19.23 -5.17 1.23
N VAL A 10 18.32 -6.00 0.74
CA VAL A 10 17.93 -6.06 -0.68
C VAL A 10 16.69 -5.21 -0.90
N GLY A 11 16.85 -4.09 -1.60
CA GLY A 11 15.82 -3.09 -1.88
C GLY A 11 15.95 -1.85 -0.99
N ALA A 12 15.70 -0.67 -1.58
CA ALA A 12 15.69 0.62 -0.90
C ALA A 12 14.30 1.30 -0.92
N GLY A 13 13.23 0.50 -0.82
CA GLY A 13 11.89 0.96 -0.48
C GLY A 13 11.75 1.26 1.02
N PRO A 14 10.55 1.65 1.51
CA PRO A 14 10.35 2.03 2.91
C PRO A 14 10.79 0.97 3.92
N SER A 15 10.53 -0.31 3.67
CA SER A 15 10.93 -1.39 4.59
C SER A 15 12.45 -1.59 4.62
N GLY A 16 13.09 -1.60 3.45
CA GLY A 16 14.55 -1.74 3.36
C GLY A 16 15.28 -0.54 3.95
N ASN A 17 14.80 0.68 3.67
CA ASN A 17 15.38 1.89 4.25
C ASN A 17 15.20 1.94 5.77
N ALA A 18 14.04 1.54 6.31
CA ALA A 18 13.83 1.47 7.75
C ALA A 18 14.79 0.47 8.41
N ALA A 19 14.93 -0.71 7.82
CA ALA A 19 15.87 -1.72 8.32
C ALA A 19 17.32 -1.24 8.24
N ALA A 20 17.77 -0.77 7.07
CA ALA A 20 19.14 -0.33 6.85
C ALA A 20 19.52 0.86 7.76
N TYR A 21 18.61 1.83 7.93
CA TYR A 21 18.84 2.97 8.82
C TYR A 21 19.09 2.53 10.27
N LEU A 22 18.22 1.70 10.82
CA LEU A 22 18.31 1.26 12.21
C LEU A 22 19.52 0.35 12.45
N LEU A 23 19.81 -0.56 11.51
CA LEU A 23 20.99 -1.44 11.57
C LEU A 23 22.31 -0.64 11.56
N ALA A 24 22.42 0.34 10.65
CA ALA A 24 23.58 1.21 10.59
C ALA A 24 23.72 2.10 11.83
N LYS A 25 22.62 2.69 12.31
CA LYS A 25 22.58 3.44 13.58
C LYS A 25 22.98 2.59 14.77
N GLY A 26 22.63 1.30 14.74
CA GLY A 26 23.08 0.32 15.73
C GLY A 26 24.54 -0.11 15.58
N GLY A 27 25.31 0.45 14.63
CA GLY A 27 26.74 0.20 14.46
C GLY A 27 27.08 -1.04 13.65
N MET A 28 26.14 -1.64 12.90
CA MET A 28 26.44 -2.74 11.98
C MET A 28 27.00 -2.23 10.65
N LYS A 29 27.89 -3.00 10.02
CA LYS A 29 28.35 -2.76 8.65
C LYS A 29 27.28 -3.19 7.66
N VAL A 30 26.47 -2.25 7.18
CA VAL A 30 25.29 -2.49 6.32
C VAL A 30 25.62 -2.16 4.87
N LEU A 31 25.32 -3.11 3.98
CA LEU A 31 25.20 -2.88 2.54
C LEU A 31 23.74 -2.90 2.14
N GLN A 32 23.27 -1.85 1.49
CA GLN A 32 21.92 -1.81 0.89
C GLN A 32 22.05 -1.78 -0.63
N LEU A 33 21.33 -2.66 -1.32
CA LEU A 33 21.38 -2.81 -2.78
C LEU A 33 20.02 -2.43 -3.38
N GLU A 34 20.00 -1.50 -4.33
CA GLU A 34 18.82 -1.04 -5.04
C GLU A 34 18.99 -1.21 -6.54
N ARG A 35 18.02 -1.85 -7.21
CA ARG A 35 18.06 -2.05 -8.66
C ARG A 35 17.75 -0.79 -9.46
N GLY A 36 17.05 0.17 -8.87
CA GLY A 36 16.71 1.43 -9.51
C GLY A 36 17.87 2.40 -9.51
N GLU A 37 17.78 3.43 -10.34
CA GLU A 37 18.75 4.52 -10.42
C GLU A 37 18.88 5.25 -9.07
N TYR A 38 17.77 5.36 -8.34
CA TYR A 38 17.72 5.89 -6.99
C TYR A 38 16.58 5.22 -6.21
N SER A 39 16.62 5.32 -4.89
CA SER A 39 15.55 4.85 -4.01
C SER A 39 14.23 5.53 -4.37
N GLY A 40 13.23 4.76 -4.76
CA GLY A 40 11.93 5.25 -5.20
C GLY A 40 11.75 5.39 -6.71
N SER A 41 12.81 5.25 -7.53
CA SER A 41 12.70 5.38 -9.00
C SER A 41 11.76 4.36 -9.66
N LYS A 42 11.59 3.21 -9.04
CA LYS A 42 10.66 2.14 -9.50
C LYS A 42 9.34 2.15 -8.72
N ASN A 43 9.15 3.09 -7.81
CA ASN A 43 8.05 3.08 -6.86
C ASN A 43 7.22 4.35 -7.02
N VAL A 44 6.17 4.22 -7.74
CA VAL A 44 5.43 5.31 -8.35
C VAL A 44 4.07 5.57 -7.71
N GLN A 45 3.74 4.86 -6.63
CA GLN A 45 2.49 5.11 -5.92
C GLN A 45 2.63 6.36 -5.03
N GLY A 46 1.87 7.42 -5.32
CA GLY A 46 1.53 8.42 -4.33
C GLY A 46 0.89 7.70 -3.16
N ALA A 47 1.28 8.01 -1.95
CA ALA A 47 0.89 7.22 -0.81
C ALA A 47 0.42 8.10 0.34
N ILE A 48 -0.30 7.48 1.27
CA ILE A 48 -0.51 8.03 2.60
C ILE A 48 0.65 7.54 3.47
N MET A 49 1.29 8.49 4.15
CA MET A 49 2.31 8.23 5.16
C MET A 49 1.71 8.46 6.54
N TYR A 50 1.94 7.50 7.42
CA TYR A 50 1.60 7.60 8.83
C TYR A 50 2.85 8.01 9.60
N ALA A 51 2.83 9.21 10.16
CA ALA A 51 4.00 9.83 10.77
C ALA A 51 4.49 9.08 12.00
N GLU A 52 3.61 8.42 12.75
CA GLU A 52 3.99 7.59 13.89
C GLU A 52 4.91 6.42 13.46
N ALA A 53 4.58 5.72 12.37
CA ALA A 53 5.42 4.65 11.84
C ALA A 53 6.78 5.16 11.34
N LEU A 54 6.81 6.38 10.78
CA LEU A 54 8.04 7.03 10.34
C LEU A 54 8.89 7.46 11.55
N GLU A 55 8.29 8.08 12.55
CA GLU A 55 9.00 8.54 13.76
C GLU A 55 9.48 7.41 14.68
N ALA A 56 8.83 6.25 14.60
CA ALA A 56 9.35 5.03 15.24
C ALA A 56 10.67 4.54 14.60
N VAL A 57 10.99 4.97 13.38
CA VAL A 57 12.28 4.69 12.70
C VAL A 57 13.24 5.87 12.86
N ILE A 58 12.78 7.09 12.58
CA ILE A 58 13.59 8.32 12.66
C ILE A 58 12.85 9.32 13.57
N PRO A 59 13.20 9.39 14.86
CA PRO A 59 12.54 10.31 15.80
C PRO A 59 12.60 11.77 15.34
N ASN A 60 11.52 12.52 15.56
CA ASN A 60 11.41 13.97 15.29
C ASN A 60 11.64 14.37 13.82
N CYS A 61 11.38 13.46 12.87
CA CYS A 61 11.69 13.71 11.47
C CYS A 61 10.60 14.46 10.68
N ARG A 62 9.41 14.68 11.23
CA ARG A 62 8.26 15.27 10.50
C ARG A 62 8.61 16.62 9.84
N ARG A 63 9.39 17.45 10.50
CA ARG A 63 9.81 18.76 9.94
C ARG A 63 10.82 18.65 8.81
N GLN A 64 11.52 17.52 8.70
CA GLN A 64 12.57 17.27 7.69
C GLN A 64 12.09 16.41 6.54
N ALA A 65 11.08 15.58 6.78
CA ALA A 65 10.52 14.68 5.78
C ALA A 65 9.73 15.48 4.72
N PRO A 66 9.83 15.13 3.43
CA PRO A 66 9.09 15.80 2.36
C PRO A 66 7.64 15.33 2.36
N LEU A 67 6.91 15.72 3.40
CA LEU A 67 5.48 15.50 3.54
C LEU A 67 4.74 16.53 2.69
N GLU A 68 3.66 16.10 2.05
CA GLU A 68 2.83 16.96 1.21
C GLU A 68 1.74 17.64 2.07
N ARG A 69 0.56 17.09 2.13
CA ARG A 69 -0.57 17.66 2.86
C ARG A 69 -0.97 16.78 4.03
N ALA A 70 -1.31 17.40 5.17
CA ALA A 70 -1.92 16.71 6.30
C ALA A 70 -3.36 16.30 5.95
N ILE A 71 -3.70 15.02 6.09
CA ILE A 71 -5.03 14.53 5.71
C ILE A 71 -6.03 14.89 6.82
N VAL A 72 -6.83 15.92 6.57
CA VAL A 72 -7.93 16.36 7.44
C VAL A 72 -9.28 15.77 7.03
N GLU A 73 -9.39 15.30 5.77
CA GLU A 73 -10.64 14.74 5.26
C GLU A 73 -10.41 13.48 4.45
N GLN A 74 -11.21 12.46 4.73
CA GLN A 74 -11.25 11.22 3.97
C GLN A 74 -12.68 10.97 3.48
N ARG A 75 -12.84 10.77 2.17
CA ARG A 75 -14.10 10.50 1.49
C ARG A 75 -14.10 9.09 0.95
N ILE A 76 -15.24 8.40 1.05
CA ILE A 76 -15.47 7.07 0.48
C ILE A 76 -16.66 7.17 -0.45
N TRP A 77 -16.48 6.91 -1.74
CA TRP A 77 -17.50 7.02 -2.76
C TRP A 77 -17.87 5.67 -3.36
N ALA A 78 -19.16 5.29 -3.22
CA ALA A 78 -19.75 4.19 -3.96
C ALA A 78 -20.27 4.73 -5.30
N MET A 79 -19.57 4.40 -6.38
CA MET A 79 -19.75 4.97 -7.71
C MET A 79 -20.66 4.11 -8.58
N ASP A 80 -21.60 4.74 -9.29
CA ASP A 80 -22.23 4.11 -10.44
C ASP A 80 -21.67 4.71 -11.75
N ASP A 81 -22.41 4.68 -12.86
CA ASP A 81 -21.89 5.16 -14.16
C ASP A 81 -21.83 6.68 -14.25
N ARG A 82 -22.65 7.43 -13.48
CA ARG A 82 -22.80 8.89 -13.61
C ARG A 82 -22.89 9.64 -12.29
N SER A 83 -23.03 8.92 -11.18
CA SER A 83 -23.23 9.49 -9.86
C SER A 83 -22.45 8.71 -8.80
N TYR A 84 -22.48 9.18 -7.57
CA TYR A 84 -21.97 8.46 -6.42
C TYR A 84 -22.81 8.77 -5.18
N VAL A 85 -22.82 7.83 -4.26
CA VAL A 85 -23.23 8.06 -2.88
C VAL A 85 -21.99 7.86 -2.01
N GLY A 86 -21.76 8.75 -1.07
CA GLY A 86 -20.55 8.69 -0.28
C GLY A 86 -20.73 9.14 1.16
N SER A 87 -19.79 8.74 1.97
CA SER A 87 -19.57 9.27 3.31
C SER A 87 -18.21 9.95 3.36
N HIS A 88 -18.07 10.92 4.25
CA HIS A 88 -16.79 11.51 4.54
C HIS A 88 -16.66 11.81 6.03
N TYR A 89 -15.42 11.75 6.49
CA TYR A 89 -15.01 12.26 7.78
C TYR A 89 -14.07 13.42 7.54
N ARG A 90 -14.34 14.55 8.16
CA ARG A 90 -13.45 15.72 8.24
C ARG A 90 -13.30 16.11 9.71
N GLY A 91 -12.07 16.27 10.15
CA GLY A 91 -11.75 16.70 11.51
C GLY A 91 -10.39 17.35 11.53
N GLU A 92 -10.22 18.28 12.45
CA GLU A 92 -8.94 18.84 12.79
C GLU A 92 -8.23 17.94 13.79
N SER A 93 -6.90 18.01 13.83
CA SER A 93 -6.13 17.40 14.91
C SER A 93 -6.45 18.15 16.22
N ASP A 94 -6.42 17.44 17.35
CA ASP A 94 -6.58 18.08 18.66
C ASP A 94 -5.60 19.25 18.79
N GLU A 95 -6.01 20.28 19.52
CA GLU A 95 -5.22 21.51 19.69
C GLU A 95 -3.81 21.18 20.20
N GLY A 96 -2.81 21.56 19.42
CA GLY A 96 -1.40 21.24 19.68
C GLY A 96 -0.93 19.84 19.26
N ALA A 97 -1.82 18.95 18.85
CA ALA A 97 -1.44 17.65 18.32
C ALA A 97 -0.99 17.75 16.85
N GLN A 98 0.10 17.08 16.52
CA GLN A 98 0.55 17.02 15.13
C GLN A 98 -0.25 15.94 14.36
N PRO A 99 -0.68 16.23 13.12
CA PRO A 99 -1.37 15.24 12.30
C PRO A 99 -0.54 13.95 12.13
N ASN A 100 -1.20 12.80 12.11
CA ASN A 100 -0.51 11.52 11.91
C ASN A 100 -0.53 11.07 10.44
N ARG A 101 -1.46 11.57 9.61
CA ARG A 101 -1.63 11.14 8.21
C ARG A 101 -1.24 12.26 7.26
N TYR A 102 -0.37 11.92 6.30
CA TYR A 102 0.08 12.87 5.28
C TYR A 102 0.07 12.21 3.91
N THR A 103 -0.21 12.99 2.88
CA THR A 103 0.10 12.57 1.50
C THR A 103 1.59 12.76 1.25
N ILE A 104 2.17 11.91 0.42
CA ILE A 104 3.58 11.97 0.02
C ILE A 104 3.73 11.66 -1.47
N ILE A 105 4.77 12.22 -2.08
CA ILE A 105 5.27 11.80 -3.39
C ILE A 105 6.43 10.85 -3.15
N ARG A 106 6.24 9.57 -3.47
CA ARG A 106 7.17 8.50 -3.13
C ARG A 106 8.59 8.72 -3.67
N ALA A 107 8.73 9.24 -4.87
CA ALA A 107 10.05 9.55 -5.43
C ALA A 107 10.85 10.52 -4.54
N ASN A 108 10.19 11.57 -4.03
CA ASN A 108 10.82 12.53 -3.13
C ASN A 108 11.07 11.95 -1.74
N PHE A 109 10.07 11.24 -1.21
CA PHE A 109 10.14 10.63 0.12
C PHE A 109 11.22 9.55 0.20
N ASP A 110 11.24 8.63 -0.75
CA ASP A 110 12.20 7.52 -0.74
C ASP A 110 13.64 8.04 -0.94
N LYS A 111 13.86 9.06 -1.77
CA LYS A 111 15.17 9.75 -1.90
C LYS A 111 15.61 10.37 -0.58
N TRP A 112 14.70 11.04 0.11
CA TRP A 112 15.00 11.63 1.42
C TRP A 112 15.34 10.55 2.45
N LEU A 113 14.54 9.49 2.52
CA LEU A 113 14.76 8.39 3.47
C LEU A 113 16.08 7.67 3.21
N SER A 114 16.44 7.44 1.93
CA SER A 114 17.71 6.83 1.57
C SER A 114 18.95 7.72 1.87
N ARG A 115 18.79 9.04 1.86
CA ARG A 115 19.85 9.95 2.38
C ARG A 115 20.06 9.73 3.87
N LYS A 116 18.97 9.58 4.65
CA LYS A 116 19.06 9.26 6.08
C LYS A 116 19.77 7.94 6.34
N VAL A 117 19.56 6.95 5.48
CA VAL A 117 20.29 5.67 5.52
C VAL A 117 21.79 5.86 5.33
N ARG A 118 22.21 6.66 4.35
CA ARG A 118 23.63 6.99 4.13
C ARG A 118 24.22 7.81 5.27
N GLU A 119 23.48 8.80 5.77
CA GLU A 119 23.87 9.60 6.93
C GLU A 119 24.06 8.74 8.20
N ALA A 120 23.34 7.62 8.30
CA ALA A 120 23.49 6.65 9.39
C ALA A 120 24.73 5.74 9.25
N GLY A 121 25.41 5.78 8.11
CA GLY A 121 26.64 5.00 7.85
C GLY A 121 26.46 3.75 6.99
N ALA A 122 25.26 3.46 6.47
CA ALA A 122 25.08 2.36 5.53
C ALA A 122 25.62 2.68 4.13
N LEU A 123 26.23 1.69 3.48
CA LEU A 123 26.62 1.78 2.08
C LEU A 123 25.42 1.44 1.20
N LEU A 124 24.81 2.44 0.57
CA LEU A 124 23.73 2.24 -0.41
C LEU A 124 24.30 2.30 -1.82
N ILE A 125 24.12 1.20 -2.58
CA ILE A 125 24.50 1.10 -4.00
C ILE A 125 23.23 0.92 -4.83
N CYS A 126 22.97 1.87 -5.72
CA CYS A 126 21.88 1.83 -6.70
C CYS A 126 22.35 1.17 -8.02
N GLU A 127 21.39 0.96 -8.95
CA GLU A 127 21.63 0.31 -10.25
C GLU A 127 22.35 -1.05 -10.11
N THR A 128 21.98 -1.79 -9.06
CA THR A 128 22.56 -3.10 -8.74
C THR A 128 21.45 -4.08 -8.39
N THR A 129 21.25 -5.06 -9.26
CA THR A 129 20.21 -6.06 -9.09
C THR A 129 20.76 -7.28 -8.36
N VAL A 130 20.17 -7.64 -7.24
CA VAL A 130 20.40 -8.95 -6.62
C VAL A 130 19.66 -10.00 -7.42
N ILE A 131 20.38 -11.01 -7.90
CA ILE A 131 19.84 -12.07 -8.75
C ILE A 131 19.69 -13.40 -8.03
N GLU A 132 20.47 -13.63 -6.98
CA GLU A 132 20.50 -14.90 -6.26
C GLU A 132 20.98 -14.74 -4.81
N LEU A 133 20.56 -15.67 -3.93
CA LEU A 133 21.08 -15.81 -2.58
C LEU A 133 22.23 -16.84 -2.57
N LEU A 134 23.37 -16.45 -2.04
CA LEU A 134 24.49 -17.38 -1.79
C LEU A 134 24.18 -18.23 -0.56
N ARG A 135 24.45 -19.54 -0.65
CA ARG A 135 24.13 -20.49 0.41
C ARG A 135 25.33 -21.38 0.77
N LYS A 136 25.37 -21.76 2.06
CA LYS A 136 26.19 -22.87 2.56
C LYS A 136 25.25 -23.83 3.27
N GLY A 137 24.95 -24.97 2.63
CA GLY A 137 23.85 -25.81 3.04
C GLY A 137 22.51 -25.06 2.99
N ASN A 138 21.76 -25.05 4.06
CA ASN A 138 20.48 -24.34 4.17
C ASN A 138 20.65 -22.85 4.58
N ARG A 139 21.84 -22.42 5.01
CA ARG A 139 22.06 -21.06 5.50
C ARG A 139 22.37 -20.12 4.33
N VAL A 140 21.67 -18.99 4.29
CA VAL A 140 22.01 -17.85 3.44
C VAL A 140 23.24 -17.15 4.03
N ILE A 141 24.26 -16.92 3.20
CA ILE A 141 25.54 -16.35 3.59
C ILE A 141 25.90 -15.10 2.77
N GLY A 142 24.99 -14.60 1.95
CA GLY A 142 25.22 -13.45 1.10
C GLY A 142 24.32 -13.42 -0.14
N VAL A 143 24.68 -12.60 -1.09
CA VAL A 143 23.96 -12.39 -2.35
C VAL A 143 24.91 -12.40 -3.55
N ARG A 144 24.36 -12.74 -4.73
CA ARG A 144 24.98 -12.48 -6.03
C ARG A 144 24.22 -11.37 -6.73
N THR A 145 24.96 -10.42 -7.28
CA THR A 145 24.42 -9.33 -8.08
C THR A 145 24.66 -9.55 -9.57
N ASP A 146 24.03 -8.71 -10.40
CA ASP A 146 24.22 -8.66 -11.87
C ASP A 146 25.58 -8.07 -12.30
N ARG A 147 26.43 -7.64 -11.35
CA ARG A 147 27.75 -7.07 -11.63
C ARG A 147 28.82 -8.15 -11.73
N ALA A 148 29.86 -7.90 -12.51
CA ALA A 148 31.04 -8.77 -12.58
C ALA A 148 31.68 -8.90 -11.18
N GLY A 149 31.97 -10.15 -10.76
CA GLY A 149 32.47 -10.41 -9.40
C GLY A 149 31.50 -10.08 -8.28
N GLY A 150 30.20 -10.05 -8.57
CA GLY A 150 29.13 -9.57 -7.71
C GLY A 150 28.72 -10.49 -6.57
N GLU A 151 29.57 -11.40 -6.09
CA GLU A 151 29.34 -12.18 -4.87
C GLU A 151 29.74 -11.40 -3.63
N ILE A 152 28.79 -11.16 -2.76
CA ILE A 152 28.98 -10.37 -1.53
C ILE A 152 28.44 -11.19 -0.36
N HIS A 153 29.26 -11.32 0.69
CA HIS A 153 28.92 -12.12 1.86
C HIS A 153 28.39 -11.27 3.00
N ALA A 154 27.44 -11.87 3.76
CA ALA A 154 26.94 -11.27 4.99
C ALA A 154 26.56 -12.35 6.01
N ASP A 155 26.46 -11.96 7.27
CA ASP A 155 26.00 -12.84 8.33
C ASP A 155 24.47 -13.04 8.29
N VAL A 156 23.73 -12.02 7.81
CA VAL A 156 22.28 -12.07 7.60
C VAL A 156 21.86 -11.21 6.39
N VAL A 157 20.80 -11.63 5.69
CA VAL A 157 20.20 -10.91 4.55
C VAL A 157 18.77 -10.51 4.88
N VAL A 158 18.44 -9.21 4.70
CA VAL A 158 17.10 -8.66 4.80
C VAL A 158 16.52 -8.50 3.39
N LEU A 159 15.49 -9.26 3.07
CA LEU A 159 14.80 -9.20 1.78
C LEU A 159 13.65 -8.19 1.85
N ALA A 160 13.81 -7.07 1.16
CA ALA A 160 12.87 -5.97 1.04
C ALA A 160 12.65 -5.57 -0.44
N ASP A 161 12.71 -6.57 -1.32
CA ASP A 161 12.72 -6.45 -2.79
C ASP A 161 11.33 -6.20 -3.42
N GLY A 162 10.34 -5.85 -2.57
CA GLY A 162 9.01 -5.42 -2.97
C GLY A 162 8.09 -6.57 -3.39
N VAL A 163 6.92 -6.22 -3.93
CA VAL A 163 5.84 -7.16 -4.24
C VAL A 163 6.25 -8.29 -5.17
N ASN A 164 7.11 -8.02 -6.16
CA ASN A 164 7.58 -9.05 -7.10
C ASN A 164 8.41 -10.12 -6.39
N SER A 165 9.14 -9.74 -5.33
CA SER A 165 9.91 -10.64 -4.47
C SER A 165 10.70 -11.68 -5.28
N LEU A 166 11.38 -11.21 -6.32
CA LEU A 166 12.04 -12.09 -7.29
C LEU A 166 13.13 -12.93 -6.62
N VAL A 167 13.94 -12.30 -5.77
CA VAL A 167 15.04 -12.98 -5.09
C VAL A 167 14.52 -14.09 -4.18
N ALA A 168 13.50 -13.81 -3.36
CA ALA A 168 12.93 -14.81 -2.48
C ALA A 168 12.25 -15.95 -3.25
N THR A 169 11.61 -15.63 -4.40
CA THR A 169 10.93 -16.60 -5.25
C THR A 169 11.93 -17.49 -5.99
N THR A 170 12.93 -16.93 -6.67
CA THR A 170 13.93 -17.70 -7.42
C THR A 170 14.82 -18.51 -6.50
N SER A 171 15.03 -18.05 -5.27
CA SER A 171 15.77 -18.78 -4.23
C SER A 171 14.93 -19.84 -3.49
N GLY A 172 13.66 -20.04 -3.86
CA GLY A 172 12.79 -21.04 -3.24
C GLY A 172 12.36 -20.74 -1.81
N LEU A 173 12.48 -19.49 -1.33
CA LEU A 173 12.05 -19.10 0.02
C LEU A 173 10.54 -18.85 0.10
N ARG A 174 9.92 -18.52 -1.03
CA ARG A 174 8.47 -18.37 -1.14
C ARG A 174 7.98 -18.86 -2.51
N PRO A 175 6.72 -19.27 -2.61
CA PRO A 175 6.12 -19.57 -3.91
C PRO A 175 5.97 -18.29 -4.76
N PRO A 176 5.89 -18.42 -6.09
CA PRO A 176 5.55 -17.31 -6.97
C PRO A 176 4.23 -16.64 -6.56
N VAL A 177 4.18 -15.32 -6.71
CA VAL A 177 2.98 -14.53 -6.40
C VAL A 177 1.88 -14.88 -7.37
N LYS A 178 0.70 -15.23 -6.87
CA LYS A 178 -0.46 -15.61 -7.70
C LYS A 178 -1.20 -14.37 -8.18
N ALA A 179 -1.73 -14.40 -9.41
CA ALA A 179 -2.50 -13.29 -9.98
C ALA A 179 -3.73 -12.87 -9.15
N ARG A 180 -4.28 -13.79 -8.35
CA ARG A 180 -5.39 -13.53 -7.42
C ARG A 180 -4.98 -12.87 -6.11
N ASP A 181 -3.68 -12.83 -5.80
CA ASP A 181 -3.12 -12.31 -4.56
C ASP A 181 -2.44 -10.94 -4.76
N VAL A 182 -2.52 -10.38 -5.97
CA VAL A 182 -1.96 -9.06 -6.32
C VAL A 182 -2.93 -8.22 -7.13
N ALA A 183 -2.97 -6.94 -6.85
CA ALA A 183 -3.60 -5.94 -7.70
C ALA A 183 -2.54 -5.24 -8.56
N LEU A 184 -2.94 -4.84 -9.76
CA LEU A 184 -2.20 -3.89 -10.59
C LEU A 184 -2.89 -2.53 -10.49
N ALA A 185 -2.18 -1.55 -9.97
CA ALA A 185 -2.65 -0.17 -9.90
C ALA A 185 -1.88 0.70 -10.89
N VAL A 186 -2.62 1.60 -11.54
CA VAL A 186 -2.08 2.66 -12.39
C VAL A 186 -2.42 4.01 -11.79
N LYS A 187 -1.53 4.97 -11.96
CA LYS A 187 -1.64 6.31 -11.40
C LYS A 187 -1.13 7.36 -12.37
N GLU A 188 -1.76 8.51 -12.35
CA GLU A 188 -1.27 9.75 -12.96
C GLU A 188 -1.06 10.84 -11.91
N MET A 189 -0.10 11.72 -12.19
CA MET A 189 0.11 12.94 -11.43
C MET A 189 -0.43 14.12 -12.25
N HIS A 190 -1.48 14.75 -11.73
CA HIS A 190 -2.16 15.90 -12.30
C HIS A 190 -1.70 17.17 -11.61
N PHE A 191 -0.87 17.96 -12.28
CA PHE A 191 -0.34 19.21 -11.73
C PHE A 191 -1.36 20.34 -11.88
N LEU A 192 -1.58 21.04 -10.79
CA LEU A 192 -2.50 22.17 -10.65
C LEU A 192 -1.90 23.20 -9.70
N PRO A 193 -2.16 24.50 -9.91
CA PRO A 193 -1.86 25.51 -8.91
C PRO A 193 -2.48 25.19 -7.54
N ARG A 194 -1.74 25.50 -6.49
CA ARG A 194 -2.14 25.23 -5.10
C ARG A 194 -3.55 25.76 -4.78
N GLU A 195 -3.84 27.00 -5.17
CA GLU A 195 -5.11 27.67 -4.92
C GLU A 195 -6.28 26.94 -5.59
N GLN A 196 -6.06 26.36 -6.78
CA GLN A 196 -7.10 25.57 -7.45
C GLN A 196 -7.38 24.27 -6.72
N ILE A 197 -6.36 23.62 -6.16
CA ILE A 197 -6.54 22.41 -5.33
C ILE A 197 -7.31 22.80 -4.07
N GLU A 198 -6.92 23.87 -3.39
CA GLU A 198 -7.57 24.34 -2.17
C GLU A 198 -9.06 24.66 -2.41
N GLN A 199 -9.37 25.38 -3.47
CA GLN A 199 -10.75 25.72 -3.84
C GLN A 199 -11.59 24.48 -4.19
N ARG A 200 -11.04 23.55 -4.99
CA ARG A 200 -11.79 22.36 -5.43
C ARG A 200 -12.11 21.39 -4.30
N PHE A 201 -11.23 21.33 -3.32
CA PHE A 201 -11.38 20.39 -2.21
C PHE A 201 -11.85 21.05 -0.92
N ASN A 202 -12.07 22.37 -0.92
CA ASN A 202 -12.46 23.17 0.24
C ASN A 202 -11.49 22.97 1.42
N ILE A 203 -10.21 23.19 1.14
CA ILE A 203 -9.11 23.08 2.09
C ILE A 203 -8.25 24.35 2.03
N SER A 204 -7.39 24.52 3.03
CA SER A 204 -6.47 25.65 3.12
C SER A 204 -5.11 25.22 3.63
N GLY A 205 -4.08 26.02 3.34
CA GLY A 205 -2.73 25.72 3.82
C GLY A 205 -2.25 24.32 3.39
N ASP A 206 -1.71 23.58 4.33
CA ASP A 206 -1.23 22.21 4.09
C ASP A 206 -2.26 21.12 4.44
N ASP A 207 -3.55 21.48 4.51
CA ASP A 207 -4.64 20.51 4.64
C ASP A 207 -4.80 19.67 3.37
N GLY A 208 -5.13 18.41 3.55
CA GLY A 208 -5.27 17.45 2.48
C GLY A 208 -6.57 16.64 2.54
N VAL A 209 -7.01 16.20 1.37
CA VAL A 209 -8.17 15.34 1.17
C VAL A 209 -7.75 14.07 0.46
N VAL A 210 -8.30 12.96 0.92
CA VAL A 210 -8.21 11.65 0.28
C VAL A 210 -9.60 11.21 -0.13
N ILE A 211 -9.76 10.75 -1.37
CA ILE A 211 -11.00 10.16 -1.88
C ILE A 211 -10.72 8.73 -2.30
N GLU A 212 -11.44 7.78 -1.71
CA GLU A 212 -11.47 6.39 -2.11
C GLU A 212 -12.74 6.10 -2.87
N MET A 213 -12.63 5.42 -3.99
CA MET A 213 -13.72 5.17 -4.92
C MET A 213 -13.85 3.68 -5.19
N PHE A 214 -15.04 3.13 -5.10
CA PHE A 214 -15.33 1.76 -5.48
C PHE A 214 -16.66 1.69 -6.23
N GLY A 215 -16.92 0.59 -6.90
CA GLY A 215 -18.17 0.43 -7.64
C GLY A 215 -17.95 0.26 -9.14
N LYS A 216 -18.84 0.79 -9.98
CA LYS A 216 -18.83 0.57 -11.42
C LYS A 216 -17.61 1.08 -12.15
N ILE A 217 -16.86 2.01 -11.56
CA ILE A 217 -15.56 2.46 -12.12
C ILE A 217 -14.58 1.30 -12.34
N THR A 218 -14.70 0.21 -11.56
CA THR A 218 -13.85 -0.97 -11.73
C THR A 218 -14.41 -2.00 -12.72
N LYS A 219 -15.55 -1.73 -13.37
CA LYS A 219 -16.24 -2.66 -14.30
C LYS A 219 -16.49 -4.04 -13.71
N GLY A 220 -16.79 -4.08 -12.41
CA GLY A 220 -17.08 -5.32 -11.65
C GLY A 220 -15.84 -6.10 -11.21
N MET A 221 -14.64 -5.63 -11.50
CA MET A 221 -13.40 -6.18 -10.96
C MET A 221 -13.25 -5.82 -9.48
N VAL A 222 -12.59 -6.67 -8.70
CA VAL A 222 -12.19 -6.31 -7.33
C VAL A 222 -11.08 -5.29 -7.41
N GLY A 223 -11.35 -4.12 -6.90
CA GLY A 223 -10.41 -3.01 -6.97
C GLY A 223 -11.06 -1.70 -6.54
N THR A 224 -10.27 -0.65 -6.61
CA THR A 224 -10.70 0.68 -6.16
C THR A 224 -9.93 1.77 -6.89
N GLY A 225 -10.58 2.91 -7.05
CA GLY A 225 -9.94 4.16 -7.43
C GLY A 225 -9.52 4.97 -6.20
N PHE A 226 -8.57 5.85 -6.37
CA PHE A 226 -8.11 6.76 -5.34
C PHE A 226 -7.74 8.12 -5.91
N LEU A 227 -7.89 9.15 -5.09
CA LEU A 227 -7.44 10.51 -5.38
C LEU A 227 -6.83 11.09 -4.09
N TYR A 228 -5.60 11.59 -4.18
CA TYR A 228 -4.89 12.23 -3.10
C TYR A 228 -4.46 13.63 -3.51
N THR A 229 -4.76 14.63 -2.66
CA THR A 229 -4.27 16.00 -2.88
C THR A 229 -2.84 16.13 -2.35
N ASN A 230 -1.95 16.65 -3.19
CA ASN A 230 -0.60 17.10 -2.82
C ASN A 230 -0.56 18.63 -2.84
N LYS A 231 0.58 19.25 -2.54
CA LYS A 231 0.71 20.71 -2.50
C LYS A 231 0.36 21.37 -3.85
N GLU A 232 0.91 20.84 -4.95
CA GLU A 232 0.77 21.38 -6.29
C GLU A 232 0.39 20.30 -7.32
N SER A 233 -0.17 19.20 -6.86
CA SER A 233 -0.64 18.12 -7.73
C SER A 233 -1.74 17.28 -7.08
N ILE A 234 -2.39 16.49 -7.90
CA ILE A 234 -3.33 15.45 -7.49
C ILE A 234 -2.79 14.12 -7.98
N SER A 235 -2.66 13.15 -7.08
CA SER A 235 -2.42 11.76 -7.45
C SER A 235 -3.76 11.09 -7.70
N LEU A 236 -4.04 10.69 -8.94
CA LEU A 236 -5.25 9.98 -9.33
C LEU A 236 -4.89 8.59 -9.85
N GLY A 237 -5.52 7.56 -9.36
CA GLY A 237 -5.24 6.20 -9.81
C GLY A 237 -6.38 5.23 -9.57
N ILE A 238 -6.25 4.07 -10.19
CA ILE A 238 -7.18 2.94 -10.04
C ILE A 238 -6.40 1.64 -10.09
N GLY A 239 -6.78 0.70 -9.24
CA GLY A 239 -6.17 -0.62 -9.19
C GLY A 239 -7.21 -1.73 -9.08
N CYS A 240 -6.96 -2.85 -9.77
CA CYS A 240 -7.79 -4.05 -9.68
C CYS A 240 -6.92 -5.29 -9.63
N MET A 241 -7.50 -6.40 -9.18
CA MET A 241 -6.82 -7.69 -9.13
C MET A 241 -6.32 -8.11 -10.52
N VAL A 242 -5.08 -8.58 -10.61
CA VAL A 242 -4.47 -9.02 -11.89
C VAL A 242 -5.28 -10.14 -12.54
N GLU A 243 -5.84 -11.05 -11.74
CA GLU A 243 -6.72 -12.11 -12.25
C GLU A 243 -7.97 -11.55 -12.94
N ASP A 244 -8.53 -10.47 -12.39
CA ASP A 244 -9.73 -9.84 -12.93
C ASP A 244 -9.45 -9.08 -14.24
N PHE A 245 -8.32 -8.39 -14.36
CA PHE A 245 -7.89 -7.79 -15.62
C PHE A 245 -7.79 -8.81 -16.75
N LYS A 246 -7.22 -9.99 -16.45
CA LYS A 246 -7.11 -11.08 -17.43
C LYS A 246 -8.48 -11.59 -17.89
N LYS A 247 -9.44 -11.68 -16.97
CA LYS A 247 -10.82 -12.14 -17.27
C LYS A 247 -11.64 -11.08 -18.01
N ALA A 248 -11.51 -9.83 -17.64
CA ALA A 248 -12.29 -8.71 -18.20
C ALA A 248 -11.81 -8.24 -19.58
N GLY A 249 -10.55 -8.53 -19.94
CA GLY A 249 -9.96 -8.04 -21.19
C GLY A 249 -9.83 -6.50 -21.25
N VAL A 250 -9.84 -5.82 -20.10
CA VAL A 250 -9.74 -4.36 -20.00
C VAL A 250 -8.31 -4.01 -19.63
N SER A 251 -7.72 -3.03 -20.34
CA SER A 251 -6.40 -2.54 -19.95
C SER A 251 -6.49 -1.60 -18.74
N PRO A 252 -5.47 -1.58 -17.87
CA PRO A 252 -5.44 -0.64 -16.75
C PRO A 252 -5.51 0.83 -17.19
N ASN A 253 -4.86 1.17 -18.30
CA ASN A 253 -4.91 2.52 -18.86
C ASN A 253 -6.34 2.91 -19.29
N GLN A 254 -7.05 2.03 -20.02
CA GLN A 254 -8.44 2.27 -20.40
C GLN A 254 -9.34 2.47 -19.18
N LEU A 255 -9.10 1.70 -18.11
CA LEU A 255 -9.87 1.81 -16.87
C LEU A 255 -9.64 3.18 -16.20
N LEU A 256 -8.40 3.67 -16.18
CA LEU A 256 -8.07 5.01 -15.66
C LEU A 256 -8.70 6.11 -16.52
N GLU A 257 -8.64 6.01 -17.84
CA GLU A 257 -9.25 6.98 -18.76
C GLU A 257 -10.78 7.04 -18.59
N ASP A 258 -11.44 5.90 -18.39
CA ASP A 258 -12.87 5.85 -18.14
C ASP A 258 -13.22 6.50 -16.78
N MET A 259 -12.42 6.25 -15.74
CA MET A 259 -12.59 6.90 -14.43
C MET A 259 -12.40 8.42 -14.52
N LYS A 260 -11.43 8.92 -15.27
CA LYS A 260 -11.20 10.36 -15.50
C LYS A 260 -12.40 11.05 -16.16
N ARG A 261 -13.13 10.33 -17.00
CA ARG A 261 -14.33 10.86 -17.70
C ARG A 261 -15.57 10.87 -16.81
N HIS A 262 -15.55 10.17 -15.68
CA HIS A 262 -16.70 10.13 -14.78
C HIS A 262 -17.08 11.54 -14.30
N PRO A 263 -18.40 11.92 -14.30
CA PRO A 263 -18.83 13.27 -13.95
C PRO A 263 -18.39 13.78 -12.58
N ALA A 264 -18.19 12.88 -11.61
CA ALA A 264 -17.71 13.24 -10.28
C ALA A 264 -16.20 13.45 -10.22
N VAL A 265 -15.41 12.82 -11.11
CA VAL A 265 -13.94 12.87 -11.11
C VAL A 265 -13.43 13.98 -12.05
N LYS A 266 -14.01 14.08 -13.24
CA LYS A 266 -13.61 15.03 -14.27
C LYS A 266 -13.42 16.49 -13.77
N PRO A 267 -14.32 17.08 -12.99
CA PRO A 267 -14.18 18.45 -12.49
C PRO A 267 -12.98 18.62 -11.54
N LEU A 268 -12.62 17.56 -10.78
CA LEU A 268 -11.53 17.63 -9.82
C LEU A 268 -10.16 17.76 -10.47
N ILE A 269 -10.01 17.24 -11.69
CA ILE A 269 -8.75 17.25 -12.44
C ILE A 269 -8.77 18.19 -13.66
N ALA A 270 -9.88 18.91 -13.88
CA ALA A 270 -10.03 19.77 -15.06
C ALA A 270 -8.92 20.84 -15.14
N GLY A 271 -8.32 21.01 -16.31
CA GLY A 271 -7.24 21.98 -16.54
C GLY A 271 -5.88 21.62 -15.94
N SER A 272 -5.74 20.38 -15.42
CA SER A 272 -4.44 19.89 -14.94
C SER A 272 -3.52 19.48 -16.10
N GLU A 273 -2.21 19.58 -15.86
CA GLU A 273 -1.18 19.02 -16.71
C GLU A 273 -0.75 17.63 -16.18
N ILE A 274 -0.80 16.61 -17.03
CA ILE A 274 -0.34 15.26 -16.66
C ILE A 274 1.15 15.17 -16.95
N LYS A 275 1.96 14.90 -15.91
CA LYS A 275 3.43 14.80 -16.04
C LYS A 275 3.99 13.42 -15.79
N GLU A 276 3.22 12.54 -15.18
CA GLU A 276 3.68 11.21 -14.82
C GLU A 276 2.54 10.20 -14.93
N TYR A 277 2.82 9.09 -15.58
CA TYR A 277 2.00 7.88 -15.57
C TYR A 277 2.83 6.71 -15.10
N SER A 278 2.27 5.91 -14.22
CA SER A 278 3.00 4.80 -13.64
C SER A 278 2.10 3.64 -13.25
N ALA A 279 2.68 2.43 -13.24
CA ALA A 279 1.99 1.21 -12.87
C ALA A 279 2.78 0.44 -11.82
N HIS A 280 2.09 -0.11 -10.82
CA HIS A 280 2.71 -0.88 -9.76
C HIS A 280 1.82 -2.03 -9.29
N LEU A 281 2.44 -3.15 -8.94
CA LEU A 281 1.75 -4.25 -8.27
C LEU A 281 1.63 -3.97 -6.76
N ILE A 282 0.53 -4.39 -6.16
CA ILE A 282 0.26 -4.26 -4.73
C ILE A 282 -0.14 -5.63 -4.20
N PRO A 283 0.47 -6.13 -3.10
CA PRO A 283 0.03 -7.38 -2.48
C PRO A 283 -1.38 -7.21 -1.90
N GLU A 284 -2.30 -8.09 -2.28
CA GLU A 284 -3.71 -8.05 -1.85
C GLU A 284 -4.19 -9.40 -1.32
N GLY A 285 -3.28 -10.37 -1.17
CA GLY A 285 -3.61 -11.72 -0.71
C GLY A 285 -3.92 -11.81 0.79
N GLY A 286 -3.62 -10.76 1.56
CA GLY A 286 -3.87 -10.67 2.99
C GLY A 286 -3.12 -11.71 3.81
N TYR A 287 -3.60 -11.97 5.04
CA TYR A 287 -2.95 -12.85 6.02
C TYR A 287 -2.61 -14.24 5.49
N ASN A 288 -3.53 -14.84 4.71
CA ASN A 288 -3.39 -16.21 4.21
C ASN A 288 -2.33 -16.37 3.11
N ALA A 289 -1.86 -15.27 2.53
CA ALA A 289 -0.83 -15.26 1.48
C ALA A 289 0.58 -14.91 2.01
N ILE A 290 0.72 -14.65 3.32
CA ILE A 290 2.01 -14.34 3.94
C ILE A 290 2.90 -15.60 3.92
N PRO A 291 4.11 -15.53 3.31
CA PRO A 291 5.05 -16.66 3.27
C PRO A 291 5.76 -16.85 4.61
N ALA A 292 6.71 -17.79 4.67
CA ALA A 292 7.72 -17.79 5.70
C ALA A 292 8.50 -16.46 5.65
N VAL A 293 8.65 -15.79 6.79
CA VAL A 293 9.25 -14.45 6.86
C VAL A 293 10.65 -14.46 7.47
N HIS A 294 11.16 -15.61 7.86
CA HIS A 294 12.52 -15.80 8.35
C HIS A 294 13.01 -17.24 8.10
N GLY A 295 14.31 -17.42 8.13
CA GLY A 295 14.98 -18.71 8.04
C GLY A 295 16.46 -18.61 8.38
N GLU A 296 17.26 -19.58 7.96
CA GLU A 296 18.68 -19.63 8.23
C GLU A 296 19.42 -18.47 7.51
N GLY A 297 19.78 -17.42 8.27
CA GLY A 297 20.51 -16.26 7.77
C GLY A 297 19.69 -15.26 6.96
N TRP A 298 18.36 -15.25 7.05
CA TRP A 298 17.54 -14.32 6.30
C TRP A 298 16.20 -13.97 6.98
N VAL A 299 15.69 -12.76 6.67
CA VAL A 299 14.35 -12.29 7.00
C VAL A 299 13.72 -11.59 5.80
N ILE A 300 12.38 -11.60 5.71
CA ILE A 300 11.60 -10.90 4.66
C ILE A 300 10.72 -9.83 5.33
N CYS A 301 10.70 -8.60 4.78
CA CYS A 301 9.89 -7.49 5.27
C CYS A 301 9.18 -6.72 4.14
N GLY A 302 8.19 -5.90 4.49
CA GLY A 302 7.41 -5.11 3.55
C GLY A 302 6.59 -5.95 2.58
N ASP A 303 6.41 -5.42 1.38
CA ASP A 303 5.62 -6.05 0.31
C ASP A 303 6.17 -7.41 -0.13
N SER A 304 7.48 -7.66 0.04
CA SER A 304 8.09 -8.97 -0.19
C SER A 304 7.48 -10.05 0.69
N GLY A 305 7.05 -9.70 1.90
CA GLY A 305 6.32 -10.56 2.82
C GLY A 305 4.79 -10.50 2.66
N GLY A 306 4.29 -9.65 1.77
CA GLY A 306 2.84 -9.46 1.60
C GLY A 306 2.20 -8.62 2.71
N PHE A 307 2.97 -7.81 3.42
CA PHE A 307 2.48 -6.98 4.52
C PHE A 307 1.76 -5.72 4.02
N VAL A 308 0.55 -5.91 3.51
CA VAL A 308 -0.37 -4.84 3.09
C VAL A 308 -1.76 -5.13 3.64
N ASN A 309 -2.36 -4.15 4.28
CA ASN A 309 -3.76 -4.20 4.71
C ASN A 309 -4.64 -3.54 3.64
N ALA A 310 -5.18 -4.36 2.74
CA ALA A 310 -6.02 -3.94 1.63
C ALA A 310 -7.31 -3.23 2.07
N VAL A 311 -7.83 -3.55 3.26
CA VAL A 311 -9.09 -2.99 3.78
C VAL A 311 -8.90 -1.53 4.20
N HIS A 312 -7.78 -1.22 4.88
CA HIS A 312 -7.45 0.12 5.35
C HIS A 312 -6.43 0.85 4.46
N ARG A 313 -5.99 0.23 3.35
CA ARG A 313 -5.01 0.78 2.41
C ARG A 313 -3.68 1.15 3.05
N GLU A 314 -3.28 0.35 4.00
CA GLU A 314 -2.03 0.48 4.72
C GLU A 314 -0.97 -0.39 4.07
N GLY A 315 0.11 0.23 3.64
CA GLY A 315 1.27 -0.43 3.05
C GLY A 315 2.58 0.18 3.57
N SER A 316 2.75 1.49 3.43
CA SER A 316 4.00 2.15 3.81
C SER A 316 4.31 2.06 5.31
N ASN A 317 3.31 2.21 6.18
CA ASN A 317 3.46 2.04 7.63
C ASN A 317 3.80 0.58 8.00
N LEU A 318 3.12 -0.40 7.40
CA LEU A 318 3.41 -1.82 7.62
C LEU A 318 4.81 -2.17 7.09
N ALA A 319 5.19 -1.64 5.93
CA ALA A 319 6.51 -1.83 5.36
C ALA A 319 7.61 -1.30 6.31
N MET A 320 7.48 -0.06 6.81
CA MET A 320 8.44 0.53 7.74
C MET A 320 8.47 -0.22 9.08
N THR A 321 7.31 -0.59 9.62
CA THR A 321 7.21 -1.32 10.88
C THR A 321 7.85 -2.70 10.79
N THR A 322 7.62 -3.44 9.70
CA THR A 322 8.24 -4.75 9.50
C THR A 322 9.76 -4.65 9.30
N GLY A 323 10.24 -3.62 8.58
CA GLY A 323 11.66 -3.32 8.45
C GLY A 323 12.30 -2.98 9.79
N ARG A 324 11.61 -2.18 10.63
CA ARG A 324 12.03 -1.86 12.00
C ARG A 324 12.16 -3.11 12.87
N PHE A 325 11.14 -3.98 12.90
CA PHE A 325 11.19 -5.21 13.69
C PHE A 325 12.29 -6.17 13.22
N ALA A 326 12.56 -6.24 11.92
CA ALA A 326 13.68 -7.00 11.39
C ALA A 326 15.02 -6.47 11.94
N ALA A 327 15.22 -5.14 11.88
CA ALA A 327 16.43 -4.50 12.41
C ALA A 327 16.58 -4.68 13.92
N GLU A 328 15.53 -4.40 14.70
CA GLU A 328 15.53 -4.56 16.16
C GLU A 328 15.87 -6.00 16.57
N THR A 329 15.31 -7.00 15.86
CA THR A 329 15.62 -8.41 16.11
C THR A 329 17.07 -8.73 15.83
N ILE A 330 17.60 -8.29 14.69
CA ILE A 330 18.99 -8.54 14.29
C ILE A 330 19.96 -7.87 15.27
N LEU A 331 19.72 -6.61 15.65
CA LEU A 331 20.54 -5.89 16.62
C LEU A 331 20.54 -6.59 17.98
N LYS A 332 19.37 -7.00 18.48
CA LYS A 332 19.26 -7.73 19.73
C LYS A 332 20.05 -9.04 19.70
N LEU A 333 19.93 -9.84 18.65
CA LEU A 333 20.69 -11.08 18.53
C LEU A 333 22.20 -10.86 18.50
N ARG A 334 22.66 -9.83 17.79
CA ARG A 334 24.07 -9.42 17.78
C ARG A 334 24.55 -9.06 19.17
N ASP A 335 23.80 -8.24 19.89
CA ASP A 335 24.17 -7.76 21.24
C ASP A 335 24.20 -8.91 22.27
N GLU A 336 23.36 -9.91 22.06
CA GLU A 336 23.38 -11.18 22.82
C GLU A 336 24.48 -12.17 22.38
N GLY A 337 25.28 -11.82 21.36
CA GLY A 337 26.31 -12.74 20.80
C GLY A 337 25.73 -13.99 20.14
N ARG A 338 24.49 -13.92 19.64
CA ARG A 338 23.77 -15.06 19.05
C ARG A 338 23.84 -15.04 17.53
N ASP A 339 23.94 -16.22 16.96
CA ASP A 339 23.89 -16.44 15.52
C ASP A 339 22.52 -16.15 14.91
N PHE A 340 22.48 -15.79 13.61
CA PHE A 340 21.24 -15.56 12.85
C PHE A 340 20.66 -16.86 12.29
N THR A 341 20.42 -17.87 13.16
CA THR A 341 19.75 -19.11 12.81
C THR A 341 18.23 -18.91 12.67
N ALA A 342 17.55 -19.84 11.99
CA ALA A 342 16.10 -19.81 11.89
C ALA A 342 15.42 -19.82 13.27
N ALA A 343 16.00 -20.56 14.24
CA ALA A 343 15.49 -20.62 15.61
C ALA A 343 15.57 -19.26 16.31
N HIS A 344 16.67 -18.54 16.17
CA HIS A 344 16.86 -17.24 16.78
C HIS A 344 16.05 -16.13 16.05
N LEU A 345 16.06 -16.14 14.72
CA LEU A 345 15.29 -15.18 13.89
C LEU A 345 13.77 -15.39 14.01
N ARG A 346 13.30 -16.47 14.63
CA ARG A 346 11.89 -16.63 15.00
C ARG A 346 11.38 -15.48 15.87
N ALA A 347 12.24 -14.81 16.63
CA ALA A 347 11.90 -13.62 17.41
C ALA A 347 11.28 -12.52 16.55
N TYR A 348 11.73 -12.36 15.29
CA TYR A 348 11.12 -11.45 14.31
C TYR A 348 9.66 -11.84 14.03
N ARG A 349 9.39 -13.12 13.78
CA ARG A 349 8.02 -13.61 13.57
C ARG A 349 7.13 -13.36 14.78
N THR A 350 7.63 -13.60 16.00
CA THR A 350 6.91 -13.32 17.23
C THR A 350 6.60 -11.82 17.36
N ALA A 351 7.56 -10.93 17.10
CA ALA A 351 7.34 -9.49 17.14
C ALA A 351 6.24 -9.03 16.16
N LEU A 352 6.20 -9.64 14.96
CA LEU A 352 5.13 -9.38 13.99
C LEU A 352 3.76 -9.82 14.51
N GLU A 353 3.67 -11.05 15.09
CA GLU A 353 2.42 -11.63 15.60
C GLU A 353 1.86 -10.87 16.79
N ASP A 354 2.72 -10.34 17.64
CA ASP A 354 2.34 -9.55 18.82
C ASP A 354 1.95 -8.10 18.47
N SER A 355 2.32 -7.64 17.28
CA SER A 355 2.04 -6.28 16.81
C SER A 355 0.69 -6.13 16.10
N TYR A 356 0.30 -4.89 15.84
CA TYR A 356 -0.87 -4.57 15.04
C TYR A 356 -0.76 -5.10 13.59
N VAL A 357 0.47 -5.28 13.05
CA VAL A 357 0.70 -5.76 11.68
C VAL A 357 -0.02 -7.08 11.44
N MET A 358 0.30 -8.10 12.25
CA MET A 358 -0.31 -9.43 12.06
C MET A 358 -1.70 -9.53 12.67
N LYS A 359 -2.00 -8.78 13.73
CA LYS A 359 -3.33 -8.77 14.36
C LYS A 359 -4.38 -8.22 13.38
N ASP A 360 -4.09 -7.12 12.70
CA ASP A 360 -5.03 -6.52 11.74
C ASP A 360 -5.14 -7.34 10.46
N LEU A 361 -4.03 -7.84 9.92
CA LEU A 361 -4.07 -8.74 8.77
C LEU A 361 -4.90 -10.00 9.08
N LYS A 362 -4.75 -10.58 10.28
CA LYS A 362 -5.53 -11.75 10.72
C LYS A 362 -7.01 -11.43 10.89
N LYS A 363 -7.33 -10.25 11.43
CA LYS A 363 -8.70 -9.77 11.57
C LYS A 363 -9.42 -9.71 10.21
N TYR A 364 -8.76 -9.21 9.18
CA TYR A 364 -9.35 -9.04 7.85
C TYR A 364 -9.05 -10.18 6.87
N ARG A 365 -8.56 -11.35 7.35
CA ARG A 365 -8.13 -12.48 6.51
C ARG A 365 -9.17 -13.00 5.53
N ASP A 366 -10.45 -12.85 5.84
CA ASP A 366 -11.56 -13.34 5.01
C ASP A 366 -12.05 -12.32 3.97
N MET A 367 -11.66 -11.05 4.10
CA MET A 367 -12.14 -9.95 3.25
C MET A 367 -11.80 -10.15 1.76
N PRO A 368 -10.58 -10.55 1.36
CA PRO A 368 -10.27 -10.80 -0.05
C PRO A 368 -11.20 -11.84 -0.65
N GLY A 369 -11.45 -12.96 0.05
CA GLY A 369 -12.37 -14.00 -0.38
C GLY A 369 -13.83 -13.51 -0.48
N ILE A 370 -14.27 -12.71 0.49
CA ILE A 370 -15.64 -12.15 0.49
C ILE A 370 -15.84 -11.25 -0.73
N LEU A 371 -14.94 -10.35 -1.03
CA LEU A 371 -15.05 -9.46 -2.19
C LEU A 371 -14.97 -10.24 -3.51
N HIS A 372 -14.08 -11.23 -3.58
CA HIS A 372 -13.94 -12.07 -4.77
C HIS A 372 -15.22 -12.84 -5.10
N HIS A 373 -15.91 -13.40 -4.11
CA HIS A 373 -17.12 -14.22 -4.32
C HIS A 373 -18.43 -13.43 -4.28
N ASN A 374 -18.40 -12.15 -3.89
CA ASN A 374 -19.60 -11.32 -3.72
C ASN A 374 -19.49 -10.00 -4.48
N ARG A 375 -19.38 -10.11 -5.82
CA ARG A 375 -19.22 -8.95 -6.72
C ARG A 375 -20.34 -7.93 -6.63
N GLN A 376 -21.52 -8.30 -6.12
CA GLN A 376 -22.63 -7.38 -5.90
C GLN A 376 -22.26 -6.19 -4.99
N PHE A 377 -21.26 -6.34 -4.11
CA PHE A 377 -20.77 -5.21 -3.31
C PHE A 377 -20.12 -4.12 -4.15
N LEU A 378 -19.55 -4.49 -5.30
CA LEU A 378 -18.87 -3.59 -6.22
C LEU A 378 -19.69 -3.25 -7.47
N THR A 379 -20.84 -3.85 -7.67
CA THR A 379 -21.67 -3.64 -8.87
C THR A 379 -23.09 -3.21 -8.50
N THR A 380 -23.84 -4.10 -7.87
CA THR A 380 -25.27 -3.94 -7.62
C THR A 380 -25.56 -2.91 -6.54
N TYR A 381 -24.83 -2.96 -5.41
CA TYR A 381 -25.09 -2.02 -4.31
C TYR A 381 -24.74 -0.57 -4.61
N PRO A 382 -23.60 -0.23 -5.26
CA PRO A 382 -23.33 1.15 -5.68
C PRO A 382 -24.44 1.71 -6.57
N GLU A 383 -24.93 0.94 -7.55
CA GLU A 383 -26.04 1.34 -8.42
C GLU A 383 -27.35 1.54 -7.63
N LEU A 384 -27.69 0.60 -6.75
CA LEU A 384 -28.92 0.70 -5.94
C LEU A 384 -28.90 1.89 -4.99
N LEU A 385 -27.75 2.18 -4.38
CA LEU A 385 -27.58 3.34 -3.51
C LEU A 385 -27.75 4.65 -4.28
N SER A 386 -27.13 4.78 -5.45
CA SER A 386 -27.27 5.97 -6.30
C SER A 386 -28.71 6.17 -6.77
N ARG A 387 -29.39 5.12 -7.23
CA ARG A 387 -30.80 5.17 -7.64
C ARG A 387 -31.72 5.50 -6.47
N ALA A 388 -31.48 4.94 -5.30
CA ALA A 388 -32.24 5.23 -4.10
C ALA A 388 -32.12 6.70 -3.70
N ALA A 389 -30.90 7.25 -3.71
CA ALA A 389 -30.64 8.65 -3.42
C ALA A 389 -31.32 9.56 -4.44
N ASP A 390 -31.18 9.32 -5.74
CA ASP A 390 -31.85 10.08 -6.80
C ASP A 390 -33.37 10.06 -6.62
N THR A 391 -33.97 8.88 -6.42
CA THR A 391 -35.41 8.71 -6.22
C THR A 391 -35.90 9.48 -4.99
N PHE A 392 -35.19 9.38 -3.87
CA PHE A 392 -35.61 9.98 -2.59
C PHE A 392 -35.45 11.50 -2.58
N LEU A 393 -34.37 12.02 -3.15
CA LEU A 393 -34.05 13.46 -3.16
C LEU A 393 -34.89 14.23 -4.20
N LYS A 394 -35.34 13.58 -5.26
CA LYS A 394 -36.11 14.21 -6.31
C LYS A 394 -37.46 14.73 -5.76
N VAL A 395 -37.82 15.96 -6.13
CA VAL A 395 -39.11 16.58 -5.84
C VAL A 395 -39.87 16.73 -7.16
N ASP A 396 -40.85 15.84 -7.40
CA ASP A 396 -41.55 15.68 -8.67
C ASP A 396 -43.06 15.42 -8.51
N GLY A 397 -43.65 15.82 -7.36
CA GLY A 397 -45.05 15.63 -7.08
C GLY A 397 -45.41 14.24 -6.56
N VAL A 398 -44.47 13.31 -6.53
CA VAL A 398 -44.69 11.96 -5.95
C VAL A 398 -44.36 12.00 -4.45
N ASP A 399 -45.29 11.48 -3.65
CA ASP A 399 -45.11 11.43 -2.19
C ASP A 399 -43.97 10.50 -1.76
N LYS A 400 -43.38 10.77 -0.57
CA LYS A 400 -42.25 10.03 -0.06
C LYS A 400 -42.54 8.55 0.20
N ARG A 401 -43.75 8.22 0.66
CA ARG A 401 -44.16 6.82 0.90
C ARG A 401 -44.15 5.99 -0.39
N THR A 402 -44.58 6.58 -1.50
CA THR A 402 -44.52 5.93 -2.83
C THR A 402 -43.08 5.75 -3.28
N LYS A 403 -42.23 6.75 -3.07
CA LYS A 403 -40.78 6.67 -3.38
C LYS A 403 -40.07 5.58 -2.56
N GLU A 404 -40.34 5.53 -1.26
CA GLU A 404 -39.78 4.48 -0.38
C GLU A 404 -40.20 3.07 -0.80
N LYS A 405 -41.49 2.89 -1.20
CA LYS A 405 -41.93 1.61 -1.75
C LYS A 405 -41.21 1.25 -3.04
N THR A 406 -40.95 2.22 -3.91
CA THR A 406 -40.18 2.03 -5.15
C THR A 406 -38.76 1.62 -4.86
N ILE A 407 -38.08 2.34 -3.98
CA ILE A 407 -36.71 2.00 -3.54
C ILE A 407 -36.66 0.56 -2.99
N LYS A 408 -37.57 0.22 -2.06
CA LYS A 408 -37.64 -1.12 -1.49
C LYS A 408 -37.88 -2.20 -2.56
N ARG A 409 -38.76 -1.94 -3.52
CA ARG A 409 -39.02 -2.85 -4.65
C ARG A 409 -37.76 -3.05 -5.49
N ASP A 410 -37.04 -1.98 -5.80
CA ASP A 410 -35.79 -2.03 -6.59
C ASP A 410 -34.74 -2.88 -5.90
N PHE A 411 -34.55 -2.70 -4.59
CA PHE A 411 -33.61 -3.55 -3.82
C PHE A 411 -33.99 -5.02 -3.86
N VAL A 412 -35.29 -5.34 -3.62
CA VAL A 412 -35.79 -6.73 -3.62
C VAL A 412 -35.77 -7.35 -5.02
N ALA A 413 -35.98 -6.56 -6.08
CA ALA A 413 -35.93 -7.04 -7.46
C ALA A 413 -34.51 -7.41 -7.89
N ARG A 414 -33.47 -6.66 -7.44
CA ARG A 414 -32.06 -6.91 -7.74
C ARG A 414 -31.42 -7.92 -6.80
N ARG A 415 -31.90 -8.01 -5.56
CA ARG A 415 -31.39 -8.91 -4.54
C ARG A 415 -32.51 -9.42 -3.65
N SER A 416 -32.75 -10.73 -3.60
CA SER A 416 -33.81 -11.28 -2.75
C SER A 416 -33.62 -10.86 -1.27
N ARG A 417 -34.71 -10.84 -0.49
CA ARG A 417 -34.65 -10.49 0.94
C ARG A 417 -33.67 -11.35 1.70
N PHE A 418 -33.61 -12.67 1.44
CA PHE A 418 -32.62 -13.57 2.03
C PHE A 418 -31.21 -13.24 1.57
N GLY A 419 -31.05 -12.84 0.32
CA GLY A 419 -29.77 -12.37 -0.21
C GLY A 419 -29.26 -11.11 0.50
N LEU A 420 -30.14 -10.12 0.73
CA LEU A 420 -29.80 -8.89 1.47
C LEU A 420 -29.34 -9.19 2.90
N VAL A 421 -30.08 -10.03 3.62
CA VAL A 421 -29.72 -10.45 4.98
C VAL A 421 -28.40 -11.24 4.97
N GLY A 422 -28.24 -12.18 4.04
CA GLY A 422 -27.01 -12.96 3.90
C GLY A 422 -25.79 -12.09 3.60
N ASP A 423 -25.93 -11.06 2.76
CA ASP A 423 -24.85 -10.13 2.44
C ASP A 423 -24.49 -9.25 3.64
N ALA A 424 -25.49 -8.78 4.41
CA ALA A 424 -25.25 -8.06 5.66
C ALA A 424 -24.47 -8.91 6.68
N ILE A 425 -24.84 -10.19 6.85
CA ILE A 425 -24.15 -11.11 7.74
C ILE A 425 -22.68 -11.31 7.27
N LYS A 426 -22.44 -11.44 5.95
CA LYS A 426 -21.07 -11.57 5.43
C LYS A 426 -20.22 -10.35 5.74
N LEU A 427 -20.76 -9.13 5.56
CA LEU A 427 -20.06 -7.90 5.92
C LEU A 427 -19.74 -7.85 7.42
N VAL A 428 -20.72 -8.14 8.28
CA VAL A 428 -20.47 -8.19 9.74
C VAL A 428 -19.38 -9.20 10.11
N ARG A 429 -19.38 -10.38 9.46
CA ARG A 429 -18.33 -11.39 9.70
C ARG A 429 -16.96 -10.95 9.21
N ALA A 430 -16.89 -10.17 8.12
CA ALA A 430 -15.65 -9.68 7.57
C ALA A 430 -14.91 -8.69 8.50
N PHE A 431 -15.66 -8.03 9.41
CA PHE A 431 -15.12 -7.07 10.39
C PHE A 431 -14.97 -7.65 11.80
N ARG A 432 -15.23 -8.94 11.99
CA ARG A 432 -14.96 -9.65 13.26
C ARG A 432 -13.57 -10.26 13.26
#